data_e4dac16e04dfc1f4a3ce723e0134f915
#
_entry.id   e4dac16e04dfc1f4a3ce723e0134f915
#
_cell.length_a   1.000
_cell.length_b   1.000
_cell.length_c   1.000
_cell.angle_alpha   90.00
_cell.angle_beta   90.00
_cell.angle_gamma   90.00
#
_symmetry.space_group_name_H-M   'P 1'
#
loop_
_entity.id
_entity.type
_entity.pdbx_description
1 polymer ?
#
loop_
_entity_poly.entity_id
_entity_poly.type
_entity_poly.pdbx_seq_one_letter_code
_entity_poly.pdbx_strand_id
1 'polypeptide(L)'
;MFWDRVAGVYDVFVNLINKKAHRELRHIVANLIQPEDDVLECACGTGLLSTVIAGKCKTLIATDFAPKMLQKAEKNCSDFKNVTFRQGNILSLDFADETFDKVVAGNVIHLLDEPLKALNELNRVCKSGGKLIIPTYVNKDKKGKTSGFVTVVGKAGAGFKRQFTTDNYRQFFVDAGYTDIQITLAEGSIPCAVAVMTRK
;
A
#
# COMPACT_ATOMS: atom_id res chain seq x y z
N MET A 1 -3.64 4.07 -19.34
CA MET A 1 -3.92 4.57 -17.97
C MET A 1 -2.85 5.56 -17.52
N PHE A 2 -3.15 6.41 -16.49
CA PHE A 2 -2.14 7.32 -15.93
C PHE A 2 -0.91 6.58 -15.41
N TRP A 3 -1.11 5.55 -14.61
CA TRP A 3 -0.05 4.75 -13.98
C TRP A 3 0.86 4.05 -15.00
N ASP A 4 0.33 3.59 -16.13
CA ASP A 4 1.15 3.03 -17.22
C ASP A 4 2.08 4.07 -17.87
N ARG A 5 1.65 5.35 -17.91
CA ARG A 5 2.47 6.42 -18.50
C ARG A 5 3.62 6.85 -17.61
N VAL A 6 3.44 6.77 -16.30
CA VAL A 6 4.43 7.24 -15.32
C VAL A 6 5.33 6.13 -14.77
N ALA A 7 5.01 4.86 -15.01
CA ALA A 7 5.77 3.72 -14.49
C ALA A 7 7.29 3.81 -14.74
N GLY A 8 7.70 4.38 -15.88
CA GLY A 8 9.11 4.53 -16.23
C GLY A 8 9.90 5.51 -15.37
N VAL A 9 9.27 6.57 -14.89
CA VAL A 9 9.90 7.67 -14.13
C VAL A 9 9.45 7.72 -12.67
N TYR A 10 8.44 6.94 -12.31
CA TYR A 10 7.81 6.97 -11.00
C TYR A 10 8.81 6.76 -9.86
N ASP A 11 9.63 5.70 -9.93
CA ASP A 11 10.60 5.36 -8.90
C ASP A 11 11.66 6.44 -8.73
N VAL A 12 12.15 7.01 -9.83
CA VAL A 12 13.17 8.07 -9.79
C VAL A 12 12.60 9.29 -9.09
N PHE A 13 11.40 9.71 -9.48
CA PHE A 13 10.76 10.90 -8.94
C PHE A 13 10.37 10.74 -7.47
N VAL A 14 9.72 9.62 -7.12
CA VAL A 14 9.21 9.38 -5.77
C VAL A 14 10.36 9.09 -4.79
N ASN A 15 11.38 8.31 -5.22
CA ASN A 15 12.55 8.03 -4.39
C ASN A 15 13.44 9.27 -4.19
N LEU A 16 13.54 10.15 -5.17
CA LEU A 16 14.34 11.37 -5.02
C LEU A 16 13.73 12.32 -3.96
N ILE A 17 12.40 12.46 -3.97
CA ILE A 17 11.68 13.40 -3.09
C ILE A 17 11.50 12.85 -1.69
N ASN A 18 11.28 11.54 -1.51
CA ASN A 18 10.85 10.96 -0.24
C ASN A 18 11.66 9.74 0.22
N LYS A 19 12.94 9.67 -0.15
CA LYS A 19 13.84 8.54 0.12
C LYS A 19 13.86 8.10 1.58
N LYS A 20 13.81 9.06 2.54
CA LYS A 20 13.80 8.75 3.97
C LYS A 20 12.53 8.00 4.35
N ALA A 21 11.35 8.55 4.01
CA ALA A 21 10.08 7.91 4.34
C ALA A 21 9.96 6.53 3.70
N HIS A 22 10.42 6.33 2.45
CA HIS A 22 10.37 5.03 1.80
C HIS A 22 11.28 4.00 2.48
N ARG A 23 12.47 4.41 2.93
CA ARG A 23 13.36 3.52 3.69
C ARG A 23 12.72 3.08 4.99
N GLU A 24 12.17 4.02 5.76
CA GLU A 24 11.48 3.73 7.02
C GLU A 24 10.22 2.89 6.79
N LEU A 25 9.41 3.23 5.79
CA LEU A 25 8.24 2.46 5.39
C LEU A 25 8.58 0.99 5.09
N ARG A 26 9.62 0.76 4.28
CA ARG A 26 10.09 -0.60 3.95
C ARG A 26 10.51 -1.35 5.21
N HIS A 27 11.21 -0.69 6.14
CA HIS A 27 11.62 -1.29 7.40
C HIS A 27 10.42 -1.64 8.29
N ILE A 28 9.47 -0.71 8.45
CA ILE A 28 8.24 -0.94 9.22
C ILE A 28 7.47 -2.14 8.64
N VAL A 29 7.21 -2.16 7.33
CA VAL A 29 6.46 -3.23 6.69
C VAL A 29 7.19 -4.57 6.81
N ALA A 30 8.52 -4.60 6.56
CA ALA A 30 9.31 -5.83 6.69
C ALA A 30 9.25 -6.45 8.09
N ASN A 31 9.17 -5.62 9.15
CA ASN A 31 9.07 -6.08 10.53
C ASN A 31 7.67 -6.62 10.92
N LEU A 32 6.66 -6.37 10.10
CA LEU A 32 5.30 -6.88 10.29
C LEU A 32 5.07 -8.24 9.62
N ILE A 33 6.01 -8.68 8.77
CA ILE A 33 5.92 -9.93 8.02
C ILE A 33 6.72 -11.02 8.71
N GLN A 34 6.14 -12.22 8.80
CA GLN A 34 6.77 -13.40 9.38
C GLN A 34 7.16 -14.40 8.27
N PRO A 35 8.16 -15.28 8.53
CA PRO A 35 8.63 -16.27 7.54
C PRO A 35 7.55 -17.25 7.07
N GLU A 36 6.52 -17.47 7.87
CA GLU A 36 5.43 -18.42 7.61
C GLU A 36 4.26 -17.78 6.85
N ASP A 37 4.23 -16.45 6.73
CA ASP A 37 3.09 -15.72 6.16
C ASP A 37 2.92 -16.00 4.66
N ASP A 38 1.70 -16.34 4.27
CA ASP A 38 1.21 -16.22 2.91
C ASP A 38 0.62 -14.79 2.76
N VAL A 39 1.24 -13.96 1.91
CA VAL A 39 0.97 -12.52 1.82
C VAL A 39 0.32 -12.15 0.50
N LEU A 40 -0.70 -11.31 0.54
CA LEU A 40 -1.21 -10.57 -0.62
C LEU A 40 -0.77 -9.11 -0.55
N GLU A 41 -0.17 -8.59 -1.61
CA GLU A 41 0.04 -7.16 -1.81
C GLU A 41 -0.86 -6.65 -2.93
N CYS A 42 -1.74 -5.71 -2.63
CA CYS A 42 -2.62 -5.04 -3.59
C CYS A 42 -2.06 -3.68 -3.98
N ALA A 43 -2.17 -3.34 -5.29
CA ALA A 43 -1.61 -2.12 -5.85
C ALA A 43 -0.10 -2.00 -5.57
N CYS A 44 0.65 -3.06 -5.90
CA CYS A 44 2.09 -3.16 -5.61
C CYS A 44 2.94 -2.13 -6.36
N GLY A 45 2.39 -1.47 -7.37
CA GLY A 45 3.09 -0.49 -8.19
C GLY A 45 4.33 -1.10 -8.83
N THR A 46 5.48 -0.46 -8.63
CA THR A 46 6.78 -0.90 -9.15
C THR A 46 7.50 -1.89 -8.21
N GLY A 47 6.85 -2.39 -7.16
CA GLY A 47 7.39 -3.39 -6.24
C GLY A 47 8.20 -2.83 -5.07
N LEU A 48 7.96 -1.57 -4.67
CA LEU A 48 8.69 -0.94 -3.56
C LEU A 48 8.58 -1.74 -2.26
N LEU A 49 7.39 -2.23 -1.93
CA LEU A 49 7.15 -3.06 -0.74
C LEU A 49 7.31 -4.54 -1.07
N SER A 50 6.99 -4.98 -2.29
CA SER A 50 7.14 -6.37 -2.74
C SER A 50 8.54 -6.91 -2.44
N THR A 51 9.61 -6.12 -2.71
CA THR A 51 11.01 -6.53 -2.47
C THR A 51 11.31 -6.84 -1.00
N VAL A 52 10.73 -6.10 -0.06
CA VAL A 52 10.98 -6.32 1.38
C VAL A 52 10.04 -7.38 1.97
N ILE A 53 8.83 -7.49 1.44
CA ILE A 53 7.87 -8.54 1.81
C ILE A 53 8.39 -9.90 1.34
N ALA A 54 8.80 -10.02 0.07
CA ALA A 54 9.35 -11.25 -0.50
C ALA A 54 10.57 -11.77 0.26
N GLY A 55 11.42 -10.88 0.76
CA GLY A 55 12.58 -11.25 1.57
C GLY A 55 12.25 -11.74 3.00
N LYS A 56 10.96 -11.78 3.38
CA LYS A 56 10.51 -12.12 4.73
C LYS A 56 9.46 -13.20 4.77
N CYS A 57 8.52 -13.24 3.82
CA CYS A 57 7.36 -14.14 3.83
C CYS A 57 7.67 -15.50 3.21
N LYS A 58 6.76 -16.44 3.42
CA LYS A 58 6.74 -17.74 2.74
C LYS A 58 6.36 -17.58 1.27
N THR A 59 5.24 -16.95 0.99
CA THR A 59 4.77 -16.66 -0.38
C THR A 59 4.23 -15.24 -0.47
N LEU A 60 4.42 -14.60 -1.64
CA LEU A 60 3.85 -13.30 -1.97
C LEU A 60 3.08 -13.38 -3.27
N ILE A 61 1.81 -13.00 -3.25
CA ILE A 61 1.07 -12.64 -4.46
C ILE A 61 0.98 -11.12 -4.49
N ALA A 62 1.56 -10.50 -5.51
CA ALA A 62 1.55 -9.05 -5.70
C ALA A 62 0.65 -8.69 -6.89
N THR A 63 -0.34 -7.82 -6.66
CA THR A 63 -1.29 -7.43 -7.70
C THR A 63 -1.24 -5.93 -7.96
N ASP A 64 -1.43 -5.55 -9.22
CA ASP A 64 -1.65 -4.17 -9.63
C ASP A 64 -2.63 -4.11 -10.79
N PHE A 65 -3.34 -3.01 -10.93
CA PHE A 65 -4.27 -2.80 -12.03
C PHE A 65 -3.55 -2.40 -13.33
N ALA A 66 -2.37 -1.77 -13.23
CA ALA A 66 -1.58 -1.27 -14.35
C ALA A 66 -0.52 -2.29 -14.80
N PRO A 67 -0.62 -2.86 -16.02
CA PRO A 67 0.33 -3.87 -16.50
C PRO A 67 1.78 -3.41 -16.53
N LYS A 68 2.05 -2.13 -16.84
CA LYS A 68 3.42 -1.60 -16.88
C LYS A 68 4.03 -1.45 -15.49
N MET A 69 3.21 -1.23 -14.45
CA MET A 69 3.67 -1.29 -13.07
C MET A 69 4.11 -2.70 -12.70
N LEU A 70 3.30 -3.73 -13.04
CA LEU A 70 3.64 -5.13 -12.80
C LEU A 70 4.94 -5.55 -13.50
N GLN A 71 5.11 -5.23 -14.78
CA GLN A 71 6.34 -5.52 -15.52
C GLN A 71 7.59 -4.97 -14.82
N LYS A 72 7.46 -3.78 -14.22
CA LYS A 72 8.55 -3.17 -13.48
C LYS A 72 8.76 -3.82 -12.11
N ALA A 73 7.69 -4.17 -11.43
CA ALA A 73 7.74 -4.91 -10.16
C ALA A 73 8.41 -6.28 -10.34
N GLU A 74 8.04 -7.04 -11.37
CA GLU A 74 8.66 -8.30 -11.74
C GLU A 74 10.17 -8.16 -11.93
N LYS A 75 10.60 -7.13 -12.67
CA LYS A 75 12.03 -6.84 -12.87
C LYS A 75 12.72 -6.49 -11.55
N ASN A 76 12.10 -5.68 -10.70
CA ASN A 76 12.66 -5.25 -9.43
C ASN A 76 12.72 -6.38 -8.38
N CYS A 77 11.91 -7.42 -8.55
CA CYS A 77 11.83 -8.60 -7.68
C CYS A 77 12.41 -9.87 -8.33
N SER A 78 13.17 -9.77 -9.42
CA SER A 78 13.67 -10.92 -10.19
C SER A 78 14.49 -11.93 -9.38
N ASP A 79 15.11 -11.51 -8.29
CA ASP A 79 15.91 -12.35 -7.41
C ASP A 79 15.08 -13.22 -6.46
N PHE A 80 13.77 -12.92 -6.31
CA PHE A 80 12.87 -13.66 -5.43
C PHE A 80 12.05 -14.68 -6.20
N LYS A 81 12.07 -15.94 -5.74
CA LYS A 81 11.34 -17.05 -6.36
C LYS A 81 9.99 -17.33 -5.72
N ASN A 82 9.71 -16.70 -4.58
CA ASN A 82 8.49 -16.86 -3.81
C ASN A 82 7.43 -15.77 -4.11
N VAL A 83 7.61 -15.02 -5.22
CA VAL A 83 6.68 -13.95 -5.63
C VAL A 83 5.97 -14.34 -6.93
N THR A 84 4.65 -14.11 -6.94
CA THR A 84 3.82 -14.21 -8.16
C THR A 84 3.17 -12.86 -8.41
N PHE A 85 3.35 -12.31 -9.62
CA PHE A 85 2.71 -11.08 -10.05
C PHE A 85 1.47 -11.36 -10.87
N ARG A 86 0.35 -10.69 -10.56
CA ARG A 86 -0.92 -10.86 -11.28
C ARG A 86 -1.61 -9.50 -11.47
N GLN A 87 -2.22 -9.29 -12.62
CA GLN A 87 -3.10 -8.15 -12.78
C GLN A 87 -4.35 -8.35 -11.91
N GLY A 88 -4.74 -7.33 -11.14
CA GLY A 88 -5.88 -7.43 -10.25
C GLY A 88 -6.52 -6.07 -9.94
N ASN A 89 -7.79 -6.12 -9.59
CA ASN A 89 -8.55 -4.96 -9.14
C ASN A 89 -8.83 -5.08 -7.64
N ILE A 90 -8.29 -4.15 -6.86
CA ILE A 90 -8.47 -4.11 -5.39
C ILE A 90 -9.95 -4.01 -4.96
N LEU A 91 -10.84 -3.55 -5.86
CA LEU A 91 -12.29 -3.46 -5.62
C LEU A 91 -13.05 -4.78 -5.86
N SER A 92 -12.37 -5.80 -6.43
CA SER A 92 -12.94 -7.12 -6.72
C SER A 92 -11.79 -8.10 -6.89
N LEU A 93 -11.34 -8.69 -5.78
CA LEU A 93 -10.19 -9.59 -5.72
C LEU A 93 -10.61 -11.02 -6.11
N ASP A 94 -9.92 -11.60 -7.08
CA ASP A 94 -10.11 -12.99 -7.53
C ASP A 94 -9.36 -13.96 -6.64
N PHE A 95 -9.73 -13.98 -5.36
CA PHE A 95 -9.23 -14.90 -4.35
C PHE A 95 -10.38 -15.36 -3.45
N ALA A 96 -10.28 -16.59 -2.93
CA ALA A 96 -11.22 -17.08 -1.94
C ALA A 96 -11.13 -16.28 -0.62
N ASP A 97 -12.18 -16.35 0.17
CA ASP A 97 -12.17 -15.79 1.52
C ASP A 97 -11.07 -16.44 2.36
N GLU A 98 -10.53 -15.71 3.31
CA GLU A 98 -9.58 -16.21 4.30
C GLU A 98 -8.35 -16.93 3.71
N THR A 99 -7.79 -16.38 2.64
CA THR A 99 -6.65 -17.00 1.94
C THR A 99 -5.29 -16.58 2.52
N PHE A 100 -5.13 -15.33 2.95
CA PHE A 100 -3.84 -14.74 3.29
C PHE A 100 -3.69 -14.42 4.78
N ASP A 101 -2.50 -14.65 5.33
CA ASP A 101 -2.17 -14.30 6.71
C ASP A 101 -2.00 -12.79 6.89
N LYS A 102 -1.44 -12.14 5.87
CA LYS A 102 -1.26 -10.68 5.80
C LYS A 102 -1.77 -10.14 4.46
N VAL A 103 -2.45 -9.02 4.51
CA VAL A 103 -2.88 -8.30 3.30
C VAL A 103 -2.34 -6.88 3.37
N VAL A 104 -1.54 -6.51 2.38
CA VAL A 104 -0.87 -5.20 2.28
C VAL A 104 -1.48 -4.39 1.15
N ALA A 105 -1.78 -3.10 1.39
CA ALA A 105 -2.27 -2.19 0.37
C ALA A 105 -1.61 -0.81 0.53
N GLY A 106 -0.43 -0.64 -0.07
CA GLY A 106 0.43 0.53 0.10
C GLY A 106 0.07 1.69 -0.84
N ASN A 107 -0.15 2.88 -0.26
CA ASN A 107 -0.34 4.14 -0.98
C ASN A 107 -1.44 4.12 -2.06
N VAL A 108 -2.51 3.37 -1.84
CA VAL A 108 -3.60 3.22 -2.81
C VAL A 108 -4.95 3.73 -2.26
N ILE A 109 -5.22 3.57 -0.96
CA ILE A 109 -6.56 3.83 -0.39
C ILE A 109 -7.03 5.29 -0.61
N HIS A 110 -6.11 6.24 -0.65
CA HIS A 110 -6.39 7.66 -0.89
C HIS A 110 -6.68 8.00 -2.37
N LEU A 111 -6.44 7.06 -3.28
CA LEU A 111 -6.66 7.20 -4.72
C LEU A 111 -8.02 6.65 -5.17
N LEU A 112 -8.67 5.83 -4.35
CA LEU A 112 -9.88 5.10 -4.71
C LEU A 112 -11.14 5.97 -4.56
N ASP A 113 -12.08 5.81 -5.48
CA ASP A 113 -13.43 6.37 -5.34
C ASP A 113 -14.23 5.62 -4.27
N GLU A 114 -14.07 4.29 -4.18
CA GLU A 114 -14.77 3.38 -3.26
C GLU A 114 -13.80 2.70 -2.26
N PRO A 115 -13.15 3.47 -1.34
CA PRO A 115 -12.12 2.88 -0.45
C PRO A 115 -12.69 1.90 0.56
N LEU A 116 -13.95 2.04 0.98
CA LEU A 116 -14.62 1.08 1.87
C LEU A 116 -14.87 -0.26 1.18
N LYS A 117 -15.19 -0.25 -0.12
CA LYS A 117 -15.32 -1.47 -0.91
C LYS A 117 -13.98 -2.21 -1.02
N ALA A 118 -12.89 -1.47 -1.30
CA ALA A 118 -11.56 -2.05 -1.26
C ALA A 118 -11.24 -2.65 0.11
N LEU A 119 -11.51 -1.90 1.19
CA LEU A 119 -11.25 -2.37 2.55
C LEU A 119 -12.04 -3.65 2.89
N ASN A 120 -13.28 -3.78 2.41
CA ASN A 120 -14.08 -4.99 2.58
C ASN A 120 -13.47 -6.18 1.81
N GLU A 121 -12.98 -5.98 0.59
CA GLU A 121 -12.29 -7.03 -0.17
C GLU A 121 -10.98 -7.47 0.50
N LEU A 122 -10.16 -6.50 0.96
CA LEU A 122 -8.93 -6.80 1.71
C LEU A 122 -9.26 -7.60 2.99
N ASN A 123 -10.32 -7.22 3.69
CA ASN A 123 -10.78 -7.93 4.88
C ASN A 123 -11.28 -9.34 4.56
N ARG A 124 -12.04 -9.52 3.48
CA ARG A 124 -12.59 -10.81 3.04
C ARG A 124 -11.50 -11.84 2.77
N VAL A 125 -10.46 -11.45 2.01
CA VAL A 125 -9.39 -12.37 1.62
C VAL A 125 -8.35 -12.61 2.72
N CYS A 126 -8.36 -11.82 3.79
CA CYS A 126 -7.50 -12.00 4.96
C CYS A 126 -8.09 -13.08 5.86
N LYS A 127 -7.24 -13.98 6.38
CA LYS A 127 -7.63 -15.03 7.32
C LYS A 127 -8.14 -14.45 8.65
N SER A 128 -8.98 -15.17 9.36
CA SER A 128 -9.35 -14.84 10.73
C SER A 128 -8.10 -14.68 11.60
N GLY A 129 -8.00 -13.58 12.36
CA GLY A 129 -6.82 -13.20 13.13
C GLY A 129 -5.64 -12.67 12.32
N GLY A 130 -5.72 -12.71 11.00
CA GLY A 130 -4.74 -12.12 10.09
C GLY A 130 -4.71 -10.58 10.18
N LYS A 131 -3.72 -9.95 9.53
CA LYS A 131 -3.53 -8.50 9.62
C LYS A 131 -3.68 -7.81 8.28
N LEU A 132 -4.37 -6.69 8.30
CA LEU A 132 -4.36 -5.69 7.22
C LEU A 132 -3.26 -4.67 7.53
N ILE A 133 -2.41 -4.39 6.55
CA ILE A 133 -1.30 -3.43 6.63
C ILE A 133 -1.52 -2.40 5.52
N ILE A 134 -1.92 -1.20 5.89
CA ILE A 134 -2.33 -0.17 4.93
C ILE A 134 -1.48 1.10 5.11
N PRO A 135 -0.33 1.21 4.43
CA PRO A 135 0.43 2.44 4.35
C PRO A 135 -0.27 3.50 3.52
N THR A 136 -0.22 4.77 3.94
CA THR A 136 -0.68 5.89 3.10
C THR A 136 0.07 7.18 3.44
N TYR A 137 0.25 8.04 2.44
CA TYR A 137 0.81 9.37 2.69
C TYR A 137 -0.16 10.23 3.48
N VAL A 138 0.39 10.94 4.47
CA VAL A 138 -0.37 11.86 5.33
C VAL A 138 0.24 13.25 5.34
N ASN A 139 -0.58 14.27 5.57
CA ASN A 139 -0.10 15.64 5.72
C ASN A 139 0.44 15.87 7.13
N LYS A 140 1.54 16.64 7.24
CA LYS A 140 2.13 17.03 8.54
C LYS A 140 1.26 17.99 9.35
N ASP A 141 0.47 18.80 8.67
CA ASP A 141 -0.32 19.86 9.31
C ASP A 141 -1.73 19.41 9.64
N LYS A 142 -2.14 19.67 10.89
CA LYS A 142 -3.55 19.55 11.31
C LYS A 142 -4.51 20.46 10.51
N LYS A 143 -3.97 21.42 9.74
CA LYS A 143 -4.74 22.39 8.93
C LYS A 143 -4.92 21.97 7.47
N GLY A 144 -4.53 20.76 7.09
CA GLY A 144 -4.80 20.21 5.74
C GLY A 144 -4.19 21.01 4.59
N LYS A 145 -3.13 21.80 4.82
CA LYS A 145 -2.41 22.47 3.73
C LYS A 145 -1.80 21.42 2.82
N THR A 146 -2.23 21.42 1.58
CA THR A 146 -1.74 20.57 0.51
C THR A 146 -0.22 20.64 0.46
N SER A 147 0.49 19.53 0.70
CA SER A 147 1.94 19.52 0.49
C SER A 147 2.19 19.82 -0.99
N GLY A 148 3.27 20.53 -1.30
CA GLY A 148 3.65 20.83 -2.69
C GLY A 148 3.72 19.59 -3.58
N PHE A 149 3.96 18.41 -2.98
CA PHE A 149 3.95 17.12 -3.65
C PHE A 149 2.55 16.72 -4.15
N VAL A 150 1.50 16.81 -3.31
CA VAL A 150 0.11 16.51 -3.71
C VAL A 150 -0.29 17.44 -4.86
N THR A 151 0.16 18.69 -4.82
CA THR A 151 -0.07 19.65 -5.91
C THR A 151 0.66 19.25 -7.19
N VAL A 152 1.91 18.81 -7.10
CA VAL A 152 2.73 18.42 -8.27
C VAL A 152 2.25 17.10 -8.87
N VAL A 153 2.05 16.08 -8.04
CA VAL A 153 1.60 14.75 -8.49
C VAL A 153 0.14 14.79 -8.93
N GLY A 154 -0.70 15.59 -8.25
CA GLY A 154 -2.09 15.84 -8.66
C GLY A 154 -2.17 16.56 -10.01
N LYS A 155 -1.31 17.57 -10.27
CA LYS A 155 -1.19 18.22 -11.58
C LYS A 155 -0.67 17.29 -12.66
N ALA A 156 0.13 16.28 -12.29
CA ALA A 156 0.59 15.24 -13.22
C ALA A 156 -0.50 14.18 -13.53
N GLY A 157 -1.70 14.24 -12.88
CA GLY A 157 -2.85 13.40 -13.17
C GLY A 157 -3.08 12.23 -12.22
N ALA A 158 -2.30 12.08 -11.14
CA ALA A 158 -2.66 11.19 -10.04
C ALA A 158 -3.84 11.83 -9.27
N GLY A 159 -5.04 11.38 -9.53
CA GLY A 159 -6.25 11.90 -8.90
C GLY A 159 -6.32 11.53 -7.43
N PHE A 160 -5.70 12.31 -6.55
CA PHE A 160 -5.89 12.17 -5.11
C PHE A 160 -7.36 12.45 -4.76
N LYS A 161 -8.10 11.43 -4.41
CA LYS A 161 -9.51 11.53 -4.02
C LYS A 161 -9.66 12.00 -2.57
N ARG A 162 -8.67 11.68 -1.72
CA ARG A 162 -8.64 12.02 -0.29
C ARG A 162 -7.26 12.47 0.13
N GLN A 163 -7.24 13.39 1.09
CA GLN A 163 -6.02 13.78 1.79
C GLN A 163 -6.19 13.43 3.27
N PHE A 164 -5.28 12.60 3.76
CA PHE A 164 -5.28 12.19 5.15
C PHE A 164 -4.33 13.04 6.00
N THR A 165 -4.73 13.32 7.23
CA THR A 165 -3.87 13.58 8.38
C THR A 165 -3.79 12.30 9.19
N THR A 166 -2.89 12.20 10.17
CA THR A 166 -2.83 11.02 11.05
C THR A 166 -4.16 10.78 11.77
N ASP A 167 -4.82 11.86 12.23
CA ASP A 167 -6.05 11.77 13.02
C ASP A 167 -7.23 11.28 12.17
N ASN A 168 -7.48 11.90 11.00
CA ASN A 168 -8.59 11.47 10.14
C ASN A 168 -8.32 10.14 9.44
N TYR A 169 -7.05 9.73 9.31
CA TYR A 169 -6.70 8.42 8.81
C TYR A 169 -7.07 7.31 9.80
N ARG A 170 -6.82 7.53 11.11
CA ARG A 170 -7.32 6.64 12.17
C ARG A 170 -8.85 6.58 12.15
N GLN A 171 -9.50 7.75 12.09
CA GLN A 171 -10.96 7.86 12.12
C GLN A 171 -11.60 7.09 10.96
N PHE A 172 -11.00 7.13 9.76
CA PHE A 172 -11.47 6.36 8.61
C PHE A 172 -11.63 4.85 8.91
N PHE A 173 -10.70 4.24 9.65
CA PHE A 173 -10.79 2.82 10.02
C PHE A 173 -11.74 2.60 11.19
N VAL A 174 -11.84 3.54 12.14
CA VAL A 174 -12.85 3.49 13.22
C VAL A 174 -14.25 3.50 12.61
N ASP A 175 -14.52 4.40 11.66
CA ASP A 175 -15.81 4.49 10.97
C ASP A 175 -16.10 3.23 10.13
N ALA A 176 -15.06 2.55 9.67
CA ALA A 176 -15.16 1.26 8.99
C ALA A 176 -15.34 0.07 9.98
N GLY A 177 -15.37 0.30 11.30
CA GLY A 177 -15.64 -0.69 12.33
C GLY A 177 -14.41 -1.43 12.89
N TYR A 178 -13.19 -0.94 12.67
CA TYR A 178 -11.99 -1.49 13.31
C TYR A 178 -11.74 -0.83 14.68
N THR A 179 -11.28 -1.61 15.65
CA THR A 179 -11.06 -1.18 17.04
C THR A 179 -9.60 -1.25 17.49
N ASP A 180 -8.79 -2.15 16.90
CA ASP A 180 -7.40 -2.42 17.27
C ASP A 180 -6.37 -1.73 16.35
N ILE A 181 -6.66 -0.52 15.90
CA ILE A 181 -5.86 0.20 14.91
C ILE A 181 -4.55 0.69 15.54
N GLN A 182 -3.42 0.20 15.04
CA GLN A 182 -2.09 0.71 15.35
C GLN A 182 -1.59 1.55 14.17
N ILE A 183 -1.02 2.72 14.46
CA ILE A 183 -0.44 3.59 13.42
C ILE A 183 1.00 3.91 13.77
N THR A 184 1.91 3.60 12.85
CA THR A 184 3.32 3.97 12.91
C THR A 184 3.63 4.94 11.78
N LEU A 185 4.41 5.98 12.05
CA LEU A 185 4.81 6.96 11.03
C LEU A 185 6.19 6.62 10.48
N ALA A 186 6.28 6.53 9.18
CA ALA A 186 7.54 6.59 8.43
C ALA A 186 7.81 8.07 8.10
N GLU A 187 8.81 8.63 8.79
CA GLU A 187 9.14 10.05 8.71
C GLU A 187 9.87 10.43 7.41
N GLY A 188 9.52 11.58 6.83
CA GLY A 188 10.14 12.08 5.61
C GLY A 188 9.62 13.45 5.22
N SER A 189 9.94 13.88 4.00
CA SER A 189 9.40 15.13 3.43
C SER A 189 7.87 15.06 3.37
N ILE A 190 7.36 13.89 3.03
CA ILE A 190 5.95 13.53 3.09
C ILE A 190 5.87 12.26 3.94
N PRO A 191 5.38 12.33 5.19
CA PRO A 191 5.29 11.16 6.04
C PRO A 191 4.28 10.15 5.48
N CYS A 192 4.54 8.87 5.77
CA CYS A 192 3.62 7.78 5.45
C CYS A 192 3.14 7.14 6.76
N ALA A 193 1.85 7.14 7.00
CA ALA A 193 1.24 6.46 8.12
C ALA A 193 0.96 5.00 7.74
N VAL A 194 1.50 4.06 8.50
CA VAL A 194 1.26 2.63 8.35
C VAL A 194 0.20 2.22 9.36
N ALA A 195 -1.01 2.01 8.91
CA ALA A 195 -2.08 1.47 9.73
C ALA A 195 -2.02 -0.06 9.70
N VAL A 196 -2.09 -0.66 10.88
CA VAL A 196 -2.16 -2.12 11.08
C VAL A 196 -3.38 -2.43 11.93
N MET A 197 -4.18 -3.36 11.47
CA MET A 197 -5.39 -3.81 12.17
C MET A 197 -5.63 -5.29 11.95
N THR A 198 -6.28 -5.95 12.92
CA THR A 198 -6.73 -7.33 12.76
C THR A 198 -7.95 -7.37 11.83
N ARG A 199 -8.04 -8.41 11.02
CA ARG A 199 -9.25 -8.72 10.25
C ARG A 199 -10.46 -8.80 11.21
N LYS A 200 -11.54 -8.14 10.85
CA LYS A 200 -12.81 -8.15 11.60
C LYS A 200 -13.75 -9.25 11.09
#